data_7a94c07ec8aa04febb0bb2a3f7316771
#
_entry.id   7a94c07ec8aa04febb0bb2a3f7316771
#
_cell.length_a   1.000
_cell.length_b   1.000
_cell.length_c   1.000
_cell.angle_alpha   90.00
_cell.angle_beta   90.00
_cell.angle_gamma   90.00
#
_symmetry.space_group_name_H-M   'P 1'
#
loop_
_entity.id
_entity.type
_entity.pdbx_description
1 polymer ?
#
loop_
_entity_poly.entity_id
_entity_poly.type
_entity_poly.pdbx_seq_one_letter_code
_entity_poly.pdbx_strand_id
1 'polypeptide(L)'
;MIARLVLGCAVAACALPAAASDRATIDALVAQHAKAHGVPAALVHRIIQRESGYNPQAANRGFLGLMQIRYATARGMGYTGPASGLLDADTNLTYAVPYLANAYAVAGGNIDRAVSLYSRGYYYEAKRKGLLRQLRSAASEPVATGGIAAVFSSSASVSGQ
;
A
#
# COMPACT_ATOMS: atom_id res chain seq x y z
N MET A 1 -67.93 -17.77 -8.23
CA MET A 1 -66.74 -17.39 -9.00
C MET A 1 -65.89 -16.44 -8.14
N ILE A 2 -64.80 -16.90 -7.53
CA ILE A 2 -63.96 -16.11 -6.65
C ILE A 2 -62.65 -15.90 -7.38
N ALA A 3 -62.40 -14.68 -7.86
CA ALA A 3 -61.14 -14.31 -8.52
C ALA A 3 -60.07 -14.09 -7.48
N ARG A 4 -58.99 -14.93 -7.50
CA ARG A 4 -57.78 -14.73 -6.69
C ARG A 4 -56.85 -13.78 -7.42
N LEU A 5 -56.67 -12.58 -6.85
CA LEU A 5 -55.67 -11.63 -7.27
C LEU A 5 -54.32 -12.05 -6.68
N VAL A 6 -53.37 -12.48 -7.51
CA VAL A 6 -51.97 -12.78 -7.09
C VAL A 6 -51.20 -11.49 -7.26
N LEU A 7 -50.86 -10.86 -6.14
CA LEU A 7 -49.98 -9.69 -6.08
C LEU A 7 -48.54 -10.15 -6.18
N GLY A 8 -47.94 -10.04 -7.36
CA GLY A 8 -46.53 -10.34 -7.61
C GLY A 8 -45.64 -9.25 -7.01
N CYS A 9 -44.90 -9.58 -5.95
CA CYS A 9 -43.90 -8.71 -5.37
C CYS A 9 -42.63 -8.78 -6.24
N ALA A 10 -42.38 -7.75 -7.06
CA ALA A 10 -41.15 -7.62 -7.83
C ALA A 10 -40.02 -7.17 -6.87
N VAL A 11 -39.15 -8.08 -6.54
CA VAL A 11 -37.88 -7.75 -5.81
C VAL A 11 -36.93 -7.11 -6.81
N ALA A 12 -36.82 -5.80 -6.78
CA ALA A 12 -35.78 -5.08 -7.52
C ALA A 12 -34.42 -5.36 -6.87
N ALA A 13 -33.65 -6.27 -7.45
CA ALA A 13 -32.25 -6.47 -7.11
C ALA A 13 -31.44 -5.24 -7.56
N CYS A 14 -31.11 -4.34 -6.64
CA CYS A 14 -30.13 -3.28 -6.89
C CYS A 14 -28.76 -3.93 -7.13
N ALA A 15 -28.38 -4.14 -8.39
CA ALA A 15 -27.03 -4.47 -8.76
C ALA A 15 -26.14 -3.23 -8.48
N LEU A 16 -25.29 -3.31 -7.46
CA LEU A 16 -24.24 -2.31 -7.26
C LEU A 16 -23.32 -2.31 -8.49
N PRO A 17 -22.90 -1.13 -9.01
CA PRO A 17 -21.99 -1.09 -10.14
C PRO A 17 -20.66 -1.76 -9.77
N ALA A 18 -20.14 -2.61 -10.64
CA ALA A 18 -18.91 -3.39 -10.43
C ALA A 18 -17.72 -2.53 -9.97
N ALA A 19 -17.60 -1.31 -10.48
CA ALA A 19 -16.55 -0.36 -10.08
C ALA A 19 -16.61 0.07 -8.61
N ALA A 20 -17.79 0.09 -7.98
CA ALA A 20 -17.95 0.40 -6.57
C ALA A 20 -17.52 -0.78 -5.69
N SER A 21 -17.76 -2.03 -6.12
CA SER A 21 -17.27 -3.23 -5.43
C SER A 21 -15.76 -3.35 -5.50
N ASP A 22 -15.14 -3.03 -6.63
CA ASP A 22 -13.70 -3.05 -6.81
C ASP A 22 -13.01 -2.01 -5.92
N ARG A 23 -13.58 -0.81 -5.81
CA ARG A 23 -13.04 0.25 -4.95
C ARG A 23 -13.11 -0.12 -3.47
N ALA A 24 -14.25 -0.65 -3.00
CA ALA A 24 -14.40 -1.08 -1.61
C ALA A 24 -13.43 -2.21 -1.25
N THR A 25 -13.19 -3.13 -2.17
CA THR A 25 -12.19 -4.20 -2.01
C THR A 25 -10.78 -3.63 -1.87
N ILE A 26 -10.39 -2.69 -2.72
CA ILE A 26 -9.08 -2.02 -2.63
C ILE A 26 -8.94 -1.27 -1.30
N ASP A 27 -9.99 -0.57 -0.85
CA ASP A 27 -9.96 0.19 0.41
C ASP A 27 -9.77 -0.75 1.62
N ALA A 28 -10.39 -1.94 1.62
CA ALA A 28 -10.19 -2.96 2.64
C ALA A 28 -8.75 -3.52 2.64
N LEU A 29 -8.20 -3.83 1.47
CA LEU A 29 -6.81 -4.27 1.32
C LEU A 29 -5.84 -3.20 1.79
N VAL A 30 -6.05 -1.94 1.42
CA VAL A 30 -5.22 -0.81 1.88
C VAL A 30 -5.23 -0.71 3.40
N ALA A 31 -6.40 -0.80 4.04
CA ALA A 31 -6.49 -0.76 5.50
C ALA A 31 -5.70 -1.90 6.16
N GLN A 32 -5.79 -3.12 5.61
CA GLN A 32 -5.07 -4.29 6.09
C GLN A 32 -3.55 -4.11 5.97
N HIS A 33 -3.03 -3.79 4.77
CA HIS A 33 -1.60 -3.64 4.53
C HIS A 33 -1.00 -2.43 5.25
N ALA A 34 -1.72 -1.31 5.31
CA ALA A 34 -1.30 -0.11 6.04
C ALA A 34 -1.12 -0.41 7.54
N LYS A 35 -2.07 -1.13 8.14
CA LYS A 35 -1.99 -1.58 9.54
C LYS A 35 -0.81 -2.53 9.76
N ALA A 36 -0.65 -3.54 8.88
CA ALA A 36 0.42 -4.53 8.99
C ALA A 36 1.82 -3.91 8.93
N HIS A 37 2.00 -2.83 8.16
CA HIS A 37 3.29 -2.18 8.00
C HIS A 37 3.44 -0.85 8.76
N GLY A 38 2.44 -0.47 9.56
CA GLY A 38 2.49 0.70 10.42
C GLY A 38 2.61 2.02 9.67
N VAL A 39 1.93 2.14 8.53
CA VAL A 39 1.85 3.38 7.76
C VAL A 39 0.43 3.93 7.79
N PRO A 40 0.23 5.26 7.70
CA PRO A 40 -1.11 5.83 7.57
C PRO A 40 -1.80 5.32 6.30
N ALA A 41 -3.03 4.78 6.41
CA ALA A 41 -3.81 4.36 5.22
C ALA A 41 -3.97 5.53 4.22
N ALA A 42 -4.13 6.76 4.72
CA ALA A 42 -4.19 7.95 3.89
C ALA A 42 -2.94 8.16 3.02
N LEU A 43 -1.75 7.77 3.51
CA LEU A 43 -0.52 7.81 2.71
C LEU A 43 -0.56 6.78 1.58
N VAL A 44 -1.03 5.55 1.84
CA VAL A 44 -1.18 4.52 0.81
C VAL A 44 -2.18 4.95 -0.25
N HIS A 45 -3.35 5.44 0.16
CA HIS A 45 -4.37 6.00 -0.75
C HIS A 45 -3.83 7.13 -1.62
N ARG A 46 -3.01 8.03 -1.04
CA ARG A 46 -2.38 9.13 -1.78
C ARG A 46 -1.43 8.63 -2.88
N ILE A 47 -0.66 7.58 -2.60
CA ILE A 47 0.19 6.95 -3.61
C ILE A 47 -0.67 6.32 -4.71
N ILE A 48 -1.66 5.49 -4.35
CA ILE A 48 -2.54 4.82 -5.32
C ILE A 48 -3.24 5.83 -6.23
N GLN A 49 -3.82 6.89 -5.66
CA GLN A 49 -4.49 7.93 -6.43
C GLN A 49 -3.55 8.59 -7.43
N ARG A 50 -2.32 8.87 -7.01
CA ARG A 50 -1.31 9.53 -7.83
C ARG A 50 -0.75 8.62 -8.93
N GLU A 51 -0.50 7.35 -8.60
CA GLU A 51 0.25 6.43 -9.45
C GLU A 51 -0.64 5.71 -10.48
N SER A 52 -1.86 5.33 -10.12
CA SER A 52 -2.75 4.55 -10.99
C SER A 52 -4.19 5.05 -11.06
N GLY A 53 -4.58 6.01 -10.21
CA GLY A 53 -5.99 6.38 -10.08
C GLY A 53 -6.89 5.21 -9.66
N TYR A 54 -6.35 4.28 -8.85
CA TYR A 54 -6.99 3.03 -8.42
C TYR A 54 -7.20 1.98 -9.51
N ASN A 55 -6.46 2.04 -10.62
CA ASN A 55 -6.46 1.00 -11.64
C ASN A 55 -5.42 -0.08 -11.31
N PRO A 56 -5.81 -1.30 -10.87
CA PRO A 56 -4.87 -2.37 -10.58
C PRO A 56 -4.17 -2.89 -11.84
N GLN A 57 -4.79 -2.74 -13.01
CA GLN A 57 -4.23 -3.16 -14.30
C GLN A 57 -3.32 -2.11 -14.94
N ALA A 58 -3.03 -1.01 -14.26
CA ALA A 58 -2.15 0.02 -14.78
C ALA A 58 -0.74 -0.54 -15.03
N ALA A 59 -0.24 -0.35 -16.25
CA ALA A 59 1.12 -0.73 -16.64
C ALA A 59 1.72 0.38 -17.50
N ASN A 60 2.78 1.02 -17.03
CA ASN A 60 3.42 2.12 -17.75
C ASN A 60 4.94 2.08 -17.57
N ARG A 61 5.68 1.96 -18.68
CA ARG A 61 7.15 2.02 -18.72
C ARG A 61 7.85 1.11 -17.68
N GLY A 62 7.28 -0.08 -17.44
CA GLY A 62 7.80 -1.06 -16.48
C GLY A 62 7.40 -0.81 -15.00
N PHE A 63 6.49 0.13 -14.76
CA PHE A 63 5.78 0.28 -13.51
C PHE A 63 4.44 -0.44 -13.58
N LEU A 64 4.04 -1.14 -12.51
CA LEU A 64 2.94 -2.11 -12.52
C LEU A 64 1.99 -1.90 -11.34
N GLY A 65 0.68 -2.04 -11.62
CA GLY A 65 -0.41 -2.16 -10.68
C GLY A 65 -0.75 -0.87 -9.91
N LEU A 66 -1.47 -1.03 -8.82
CA LEU A 66 -2.06 0.07 -8.02
C LEU A 66 -1.03 1.13 -7.61
N MET A 67 0.13 0.72 -7.12
CA MET A 67 1.15 1.62 -6.60
C MET A 67 2.31 1.83 -7.60
N GLN A 68 2.17 1.36 -8.85
CA GLN A 68 3.16 1.50 -9.91
C GLN A 68 4.57 1.12 -9.44
N ILE A 69 4.69 -0.09 -8.86
CA ILE A 69 5.99 -0.61 -8.42
C ILE A 69 6.76 -1.20 -9.61
N ARG A 70 8.08 -1.00 -9.65
CA ARG A 70 8.93 -1.68 -10.63
C ARG A 70 9.12 -3.15 -10.28
N TYR A 71 9.15 -4.03 -11.29
CA TYR A 71 9.41 -5.45 -11.07
C TYR A 71 10.71 -5.70 -10.28
N ALA A 72 11.80 -4.99 -10.62
CA ALA A 72 13.07 -5.09 -9.89
C ALA A 72 12.93 -4.66 -8.41
N THR A 73 12.12 -3.64 -8.12
CA THR A 73 11.85 -3.19 -6.75
C THR A 73 11.05 -4.24 -5.99
N ALA A 74 9.99 -4.81 -6.60
CA ALA A 74 9.22 -5.89 -6.00
C ALA A 74 10.08 -7.13 -5.72
N ARG A 75 10.99 -7.48 -6.64
CA ARG A 75 11.99 -8.54 -6.44
C ARG A 75 12.87 -8.25 -5.22
N GLY A 76 13.36 -7.04 -5.08
CA GLY A 76 14.14 -6.60 -3.92
C GLY A 76 13.34 -6.64 -2.60
N MET A 77 12.02 -6.56 -2.68
CA MET A 77 11.10 -6.73 -1.54
C MET A 77 10.73 -8.20 -1.28
N GLY A 78 11.24 -9.17 -2.08
CA GLY A 78 11.01 -10.59 -1.90
C GLY A 78 10.00 -11.21 -2.86
N TYR A 79 9.51 -10.48 -3.87
CA TYR A 79 8.60 -11.04 -4.87
C TYR A 79 9.30 -12.05 -5.77
N THR A 80 8.69 -13.23 -5.98
CA THR A 80 9.25 -14.31 -6.79
C THR A 80 8.42 -14.65 -8.03
N GLY A 81 7.19 -14.12 -8.12
CA GLY A 81 6.28 -14.38 -9.24
C GLY A 81 6.63 -13.64 -10.54
N PRO A 82 5.85 -13.84 -11.61
CA PRO A 82 6.00 -13.13 -12.87
C PRO A 82 5.58 -11.67 -12.75
N ALA A 83 6.10 -10.79 -13.63
CA ALA A 83 5.78 -9.36 -13.60
C ALA A 83 4.27 -9.08 -13.69
N SER A 84 3.52 -9.89 -14.45
CA SER A 84 2.06 -9.78 -14.57
C SER A 84 1.31 -9.99 -13.24
N GLY A 85 1.85 -10.74 -12.30
CA GLY A 85 1.25 -10.93 -10.98
C GLY A 85 1.17 -9.64 -10.17
N LEU A 86 2.00 -8.64 -10.48
CA LEU A 86 1.93 -7.31 -9.84
C LEU A 86 0.74 -6.47 -10.32
N LEU A 87 -0.05 -6.94 -11.28
CA LEU A 87 -1.33 -6.35 -11.69
C LEU A 87 -2.50 -6.82 -10.80
N ASP A 88 -2.29 -7.82 -9.96
CA ASP A 88 -3.22 -8.16 -8.90
C ASP A 88 -3.10 -7.16 -7.74
N ALA A 89 -4.25 -6.69 -7.23
CA ALA A 89 -4.30 -5.62 -6.25
C ALA A 89 -3.60 -5.99 -4.92
N ASP A 90 -3.90 -7.18 -4.39
CA ASP A 90 -3.34 -7.64 -3.12
C ASP A 90 -1.84 -7.93 -3.25
N THR A 91 -1.45 -8.61 -4.32
CA THR A 91 -0.03 -8.85 -4.64
C THR A 91 0.74 -7.53 -4.77
N ASN A 92 0.19 -6.53 -5.45
CA ASN A 92 0.83 -5.22 -5.58
C ASN A 92 1.06 -4.56 -4.22
N LEU A 93 0.02 -4.51 -3.37
CA LEU A 93 0.09 -3.93 -2.03
C LEU A 93 1.05 -4.69 -1.12
N THR A 94 1.09 -6.03 -1.21
CA THR A 94 2.01 -6.89 -0.43
C THR A 94 3.47 -6.45 -0.57
N TYR A 95 3.90 -6.02 -1.75
CA TYR A 95 5.30 -5.63 -2.01
C TYR A 95 5.52 -4.12 -2.06
N ALA A 96 4.51 -3.34 -2.45
CA ALA A 96 4.64 -1.90 -2.55
C ALA A 96 4.44 -1.17 -1.21
N VAL A 97 3.55 -1.66 -0.32
CA VAL A 97 3.32 -1.01 0.98
C VAL A 97 4.54 -1.10 1.91
N PRO A 98 5.25 -2.25 2.06
CA PRO A 98 6.50 -2.26 2.85
C PRO A 98 7.61 -1.41 2.21
N TYR A 99 7.68 -1.29 0.87
CA TYR A 99 8.57 -0.33 0.22
C TYR A 99 8.23 1.12 0.61
N LEU A 100 6.93 1.46 0.64
CA LEU A 100 6.45 2.76 1.13
C LEU A 100 6.73 2.96 2.63
N ALA A 101 6.58 1.92 3.44
CA ALA A 101 6.90 1.97 4.87
C ALA A 101 8.37 2.32 5.12
N ASN A 102 9.28 1.77 4.32
CA ASN A 102 10.69 2.15 4.35
C ASN A 102 10.89 3.62 3.98
N ALA A 103 10.24 4.10 2.91
CA ALA A 103 10.29 5.51 2.52
C ALA A 103 9.75 6.42 3.64
N TYR A 104 8.67 6.02 4.32
CA TYR A 104 8.05 6.75 5.42
C TYR A 104 8.96 6.80 6.65
N ALA A 105 9.62 5.69 7.01
CA ALA A 105 10.59 5.62 8.08
C ALA A 105 11.80 6.52 7.79
N VAL A 106 12.38 6.44 6.58
CA VAL A 106 13.50 7.30 6.15
C VAL A 106 13.11 8.78 6.11
N ALA A 107 11.84 9.08 5.81
CA ALA A 107 11.26 10.42 5.87
C ALA A 107 11.06 10.96 7.29
N GLY A 108 11.26 10.12 8.34
CA GLY A 108 10.99 10.50 9.73
C GLY A 108 9.49 10.72 10.01
N GLY A 109 8.60 9.97 9.34
CA GLY A 109 7.16 10.12 9.50
C GLY A 109 6.53 11.28 8.70
N ASN A 110 7.31 12.02 7.91
CA ASN A 110 6.77 13.09 7.08
C ASN A 110 6.15 12.52 5.80
N ILE A 111 4.85 12.75 5.62
CA ILE A 111 4.06 12.20 4.52
C ILE A 111 4.53 12.71 3.15
N ASP A 112 4.75 14.02 2.99
CA ASP A 112 5.14 14.62 1.70
C ASP A 112 6.54 14.14 1.28
N ARG A 113 7.44 14.06 2.25
CA ARG A 113 8.79 13.51 2.03
C ARG A 113 8.74 12.02 1.69
N ALA A 114 7.87 11.23 2.34
CA ALA A 114 7.69 9.82 2.04
C ALA A 114 7.19 9.61 0.60
N VAL A 115 6.22 10.40 0.13
CA VAL A 115 5.75 10.38 -1.26
C VAL A 115 6.90 10.68 -2.23
N SER A 116 7.72 11.68 -1.93
CA SER A 116 8.90 12.02 -2.75
C SER A 116 9.93 10.88 -2.77
N LEU A 117 10.21 10.27 -1.61
CA LEU A 117 11.16 9.16 -1.48
C LEU A 117 10.65 7.87 -2.13
N TYR A 118 9.34 7.61 -2.09
CA TYR A 118 8.73 6.50 -2.81
C TYR A 118 9.03 6.57 -4.31
N SER A 119 8.83 7.73 -4.92
CA SER A 119 8.98 7.91 -6.38
C SER A 119 10.44 7.92 -6.84
N ARG A 120 11.35 8.57 -6.10
CA ARG A 120 12.76 8.72 -6.50
C ARG A 120 13.70 7.65 -5.92
N GLY A 121 13.22 6.84 -4.97
CA GLY A 121 14.02 5.91 -4.18
C GLY A 121 14.63 6.55 -2.93
N TYR A 122 14.76 5.75 -1.89
CA TYR A 122 15.24 6.19 -0.57
C TYR A 122 16.63 5.65 -0.20
N TYR A 123 17.26 4.81 -1.03
CA TYR A 123 18.48 4.08 -0.69
C TYR A 123 19.62 4.99 -0.20
N TYR A 124 19.96 6.01 -0.96
CA TYR A 124 21.07 6.90 -0.60
C TYR A 124 20.78 7.73 0.66
N GLU A 125 19.53 8.12 0.87
CA GLU A 125 19.13 8.83 2.08
C GLU A 125 19.16 7.90 3.30
N ALA A 126 18.65 6.67 3.17
CA ALA A 126 18.74 5.66 4.20
C ALA A 126 20.19 5.33 4.56
N LYS A 127 21.07 5.21 3.55
CA LYS A 127 22.51 5.00 3.77
C LYS A 127 23.15 6.14 4.58
N ARG A 128 22.88 7.38 4.20
CA ARG A 128 23.39 8.57 4.89
C ARG A 128 22.93 8.65 6.34
N LYS A 129 21.71 8.19 6.62
CA LYS A 129 21.11 8.17 7.95
C LYS A 129 21.43 6.91 8.76
N GLY A 130 22.18 5.95 8.22
CA GLY A 130 22.50 4.69 8.90
C GLY A 130 21.30 3.73 9.06
N LEU A 131 20.23 3.93 8.29
CA LEU A 131 18.96 3.20 8.44
C LEU A 131 18.86 1.92 7.61
N LEU A 132 19.86 1.57 6.80
CA LEU A 132 19.77 0.44 5.87
C LEU A 132 19.43 -0.89 6.54
N ARG A 133 19.94 -1.14 7.76
CA ARG A 133 19.69 -2.37 8.52
C ARG A 133 18.26 -2.46 9.05
N GLN A 134 17.54 -1.35 9.10
CA GLN A 134 16.17 -1.25 9.61
C GLN A 134 15.12 -1.34 8.50
N LEU A 135 15.57 -1.36 7.23
CA LEU A 135 14.67 -1.45 6.09
C LEU A 135 14.04 -2.85 6.04
N ARG A 136 12.77 -2.89 5.71
CA ARG A 136 11.92 -4.08 5.70
C ARG A 136 11.84 -4.67 4.30
N SER A 137 11.55 -5.97 4.24
CA SER A 137 11.01 -6.67 3.08
C SER A 137 9.53 -6.97 3.30
N ALA A 138 8.83 -7.51 2.30
CA ALA A 138 7.45 -7.96 2.45
C ALA A 138 7.30 -9.11 3.46
N ALA A 139 8.36 -9.92 3.64
CA ALA A 139 8.40 -10.99 4.62
C ALA A 139 8.67 -10.53 6.07
N SER A 140 8.86 -9.22 6.29
CA SER A 140 9.06 -8.70 7.66
C SER A 140 7.77 -8.83 8.45
N GLU A 141 7.87 -9.30 9.70
CA GLU A 141 6.74 -9.43 10.61
C GLU A 141 5.93 -8.12 10.73
N PRO A 142 4.60 -8.22 10.90
CA PRO A 142 3.75 -7.05 11.15
C PRO A 142 4.27 -6.24 12.34
N VAL A 143 4.18 -4.92 12.25
CA VAL A 143 4.60 -4.05 13.37
C VAL A 143 3.68 -4.31 14.55
N ALA A 144 4.19 -4.91 15.62
CA ALA A 144 3.58 -4.73 16.94
C ALA A 144 3.54 -3.22 17.21
N THR A 145 2.42 -2.71 17.66
CA THR A 145 2.01 -1.28 17.75
C THR A 145 3.04 -0.30 18.39
N GLY A 146 4.21 -0.78 18.82
CA GLY A 146 5.30 0.02 19.42
C GLY A 146 6.54 0.23 18.52
N GLY A 147 6.65 -0.45 17.38
CA GLY A 147 7.93 -0.52 16.64
C GLY A 147 8.34 0.75 15.89
N ILE A 148 7.41 1.61 15.48
CA ILE A 148 7.75 2.87 14.81
C ILE A 148 8.17 3.94 15.82
N ALA A 149 7.57 3.94 17.02
CA ALA A 149 7.96 4.86 18.08
C ALA A 149 9.42 4.66 18.54
N ALA A 150 9.89 3.41 18.54
CA ALA A 150 11.28 3.09 18.90
C ALA A 150 12.32 3.63 17.91
N VAL A 151 12.00 3.66 16.63
CA VAL A 151 12.89 4.19 15.58
C VAL A 151 13.01 5.71 15.69
N PHE A 152 11.95 6.40 16.12
CA PHE A 152 11.96 7.85 16.31
C PHE A 152 12.61 8.30 17.62
N SER A 153 12.55 7.48 18.69
CA SER A 153 13.16 7.79 19.98
C SER A 153 14.69 7.69 19.99
N SER A 154 15.26 6.78 19.16
CA SER A 154 16.72 6.56 19.11
C SER A 154 17.49 7.70 18.46
N SER A 155 16.86 8.55 17.65
CA SER A 155 17.53 9.67 17.00
C SER A 155 17.54 10.96 17.82
N ALA A 156 16.79 11.03 18.92
CA ALA A 156 16.73 12.21 19.79
C ALA A 156 17.76 12.20 20.95
N SER A 157 18.48 11.08 21.18
CA SER A 157 19.37 10.91 22.33
C SER A 157 20.88 11.13 22.01
N VAL A 158 21.25 11.63 20.83
CA VAL A 158 22.65 11.88 20.45
C VAL A 158 22.99 13.39 20.38
N SER A 159 22.31 14.22 21.13
CA SER A 159 22.69 15.64 21.24
C SER A 159 22.68 16.07 22.72
N GLY A 160 23.69 15.63 23.48
CA GLY A 160 23.84 16.07 24.85
C GLY A 160 24.95 15.33 25.60
N GLN A 161 26.21 15.57 25.26
CA GLN A 161 27.39 15.66 26.14
C GLN A 161 28.56 16.27 25.34
#